data_c3f2482ca1c985b09d202f477a7c3fc0
#
_entry.id   c3f2482ca1c985b09d202f477a7c3fc0
#
_cell.length_a   1.000
_cell.length_b   1.000
_cell.length_c   1.000
_cell.angle_alpha   90.00
_cell.angle_beta   90.00
_cell.angle_gamma   90.00
#
_symmetry.space_group_name_H-M   'P 1'
#
loop_
_entity.id
_entity.type
_entity.pdbx_description
1 polymer ?
#
loop_
_entity_poly.entity_id
_entity_poly.type
_entity_poly.pdbx_seq_one_letter_code
_entity_poly.pdbx_strand_id
1 'polypeptide(L)'
;MKISGVPLGCNYIDLWKENMKEWDGTLSNRMIHDEAEEGFWHSFMEKKKQMGGDYINSYAYRIQEELLTLLHTNDRVVEIGPGWGNYTFCVAENVKHLTCVDSSQSVINFLSDESEKHQLNNVSFINDKWEHISMKESYDVVFGVNCYYRISNIEESLLKMNKVASRLAIVGMTSGPEKPHYVDLHREQGYSIKFRRRDYIHLQNILYQLGIMANCKIIEIPSVSTYPSYESLIRDNVSKILTKDYSKQEVEQALSPYIIEKDGRYEYPYTFHAALIYWKPIKF
;
A
#
# COMPACT_ATOMS: atom_id res chain seq x y z
N MET A 1 2.42 10.69 26.98
CA MET A 1 1.63 9.69 27.76
C MET A 1 1.89 8.34 27.15
N LYS A 2 2.45 7.38 27.87
CA LYS A 2 2.64 6.03 27.32
C LYS A 2 1.28 5.31 27.38
N ILE A 3 0.79 4.90 26.23
CA ILE A 3 -0.38 4.02 26.16
C ILE A 3 0.10 2.65 26.61
N SER A 4 -0.53 2.09 27.62
CA SER A 4 -0.27 0.73 28.05
C SER A 4 -1.11 -0.23 27.19
N GLY A 5 -0.58 -0.60 26.03
CA GLY A 5 -1.11 -1.72 25.27
C GLY A 5 -0.80 -3.05 25.95
N VAL A 6 -1.40 -4.11 25.47
CA VAL A 6 -1.10 -5.46 25.96
C VAL A 6 0.27 -5.89 25.42
N PRO A 7 1.24 -6.29 26.27
CA PRO A 7 2.53 -6.77 25.79
C PRO A 7 2.34 -8.06 24.99
N LEU A 8 2.83 -8.04 23.75
CA LEU A 8 2.92 -9.22 22.89
C LEU A 8 4.32 -9.85 23.06
N GLY A 9 4.46 -11.13 22.78
CA GLY A 9 5.75 -11.83 22.80
C GLY A 9 6.76 -11.34 21.73
N CYS A 10 6.34 -10.41 20.89
CA CYS A 10 7.13 -9.77 19.84
C CYS A 10 6.88 -8.25 19.87
N ASN A 11 7.93 -7.45 19.71
CA ASN A 11 7.79 -6.01 19.48
C ASN A 11 7.60 -5.73 18.00
N TYR A 12 6.37 -5.47 17.58
CA TYR A 12 6.04 -5.26 16.17
C TYR A 12 6.57 -3.92 15.63
N ILE A 13 6.88 -2.93 16.47
CA ILE A 13 7.51 -1.67 16.05
C ILE A 13 8.95 -1.93 15.62
N ASP A 14 9.70 -2.72 16.39
CA ASP A 14 11.06 -3.10 16.02
C ASP A 14 11.08 -4.01 14.81
N LEU A 15 10.13 -4.95 14.74
CA LEU A 15 9.96 -5.83 13.59
C LEU A 15 9.61 -5.05 12.31
N TRP A 16 8.82 -3.99 12.42
CA TRP A 16 8.52 -3.10 11.29
C TRP A 16 9.78 -2.45 10.73
N LYS A 17 10.64 -1.91 11.61
CA LYS A 17 11.92 -1.30 11.23
C LYS A 17 12.86 -2.31 10.58
N GLU A 18 13.00 -3.50 11.17
CA GLU A 18 13.83 -4.56 10.62
C GLU A 18 13.33 -5.02 9.25
N ASN A 19 12.02 -5.13 9.09
CA ASN A 19 11.38 -5.55 7.84
C ASN A 19 11.32 -4.47 6.76
N MET A 20 11.82 -3.25 7.02
CA MET A 20 12.06 -2.23 5.98
C MET A 20 13.26 -2.57 5.10
N LYS A 21 14.20 -3.36 5.61
CA LYS A 21 15.38 -3.78 4.85
C LYS A 21 15.01 -4.73 3.72
N GLU A 22 15.78 -4.71 2.67
CA GLU A 22 15.72 -5.69 1.59
C GLU A 22 16.23 -7.07 2.08
N TRP A 23 16.12 -8.08 1.22
CA TRP A 23 16.54 -9.44 1.55
C TRP A 23 18.05 -9.61 1.74
N ASP A 24 18.86 -8.66 1.29
CA ASP A 24 20.30 -8.57 1.53
C ASP A 24 20.67 -7.82 2.84
N GLY A 25 19.66 -7.37 3.58
CA GLY A 25 19.82 -6.63 4.84
C GLY A 25 20.03 -5.12 4.67
N THR A 26 20.04 -4.60 3.44
CA THR A 26 20.20 -3.17 3.16
C THR A 26 18.86 -2.44 3.05
N LEU A 27 18.87 -1.13 3.21
CA LEU A 27 17.73 -0.29 2.83
C LEU A 27 17.84 0.10 1.35
N SER A 28 16.73 0.13 0.64
CA SER A 28 16.74 0.58 -0.75
C SER A 28 17.14 2.05 -0.85
N ASN A 29 17.74 2.45 -1.99
CA ASN A 29 18.16 3.82 -2.23
C ASN A 29 17.00 4.83 -2.06
N ARG A 30 15.79 4.47 -2.48
CA ARG A 30 14.58 5.27 -2.30
C ARG A 30 14.16 5.46 -0.84
N MET A 31 14.53 4.54 0.05
CA MET A 31 14.28 4.70 1.50
C MET A 31 15.25 5.62 2.18
N ILE A 32 16.48 5.72 1.65
CA ILE A 32 17.58 6.47 2.26
C ILE A 32 17.61 7.92 1.76
N HIS A 33 17.40 8.13 0.45
CA HIS A 33 17.58 9.42 -0.20
C HIS A 33 16.27 9.95 -0.76
N ASP A 34 15.90 11.17 -0.37
CA ASP A 34 14.68 11.84 -0.83
C ASP A 34 14.75 12.17 -2.33
N GLU A 35 15.94 12.49 -2.85
CA GLU A 35 16.15 12.74 -4.27
C GLU A 35 15.92 11.50 -5.11
N ALA A 36 16.26 10.31 -4.61
CA ALA A 36 15.99 9.04 -5.30
C ALA A 36 14.50 8.72 -5.33
N GLU A 37 13.78 9.06 -4.26
CA GLU A 37 12.32 8.93 -4.19
C GLU A 37 11.64 9.90 -5.13
N GLU A 38 12.03 11.18 -5.12
CA GLU A 38 11.49 12.19 -6.03
C GLU A 38 11.77 11.84 -7.49
N GLY A 39 13.00 11.40 -7.82
CA GLY A 39 13.35 10.96 -9.17
C GLY A 39 12.50 9.78 -9.66
N PHE A 40 12.17 8.84 -8.78
CA PHE A 40 11.24 7.76 -9.09
C PHE A 40 9.84 8.30 -9.40
N TRP A 41 9.27 9.15 -8.53
CA TRP A 41 7.94 9.70 -8.72
C TRP A 41 7.86 10.60 -9.95
N HIS A 42 8.88 11.42 -10.19
CA HIS A 42 8.95 12.22 -11.42
C HIS A 42 8.84 11.34 -12.68
N SER A 43 9.71 10.31 -12.77
CA SER A 43 9.71 9.39 -13.92
C SER A 43 8.39 8.61 -14.05
N PHE A 44 7.79 8.25 -12.92
CA PHE A 44 6.51 7.54 -12.89
C PHE A 44 5.35 8.42 -13.38
N MET A 45 5.28 9.68 -12.91
CA MET A 45 4.23 10.62 -13.31
C MET A 45 4.32 10.98 -14.79
N GLU A 46 5.54 11.19 -15.32
CA GLU A 46 5.73 11.42 -16.76
C GLU A 46 5.22 10.25 -17.61
N LYS A 47 5.48 9.01 -17.20
CA LYS A 47 4.92 7.84 -17.88
C LYS A 47 3.39 7.80 -17.82
N LYS A 48 2.80 8.14 -16.66
CA LYS A 48 1.34 8.19 -16.50
C LYS A 48 0.72 9.25 -17.40
N LYS A 49 1.30 10.44 -17.49
CA LYS A 49 0.85 11.50 -18.42
C LYS A 49 0.89 11.05 -19.89
N GLN A 50 1.94 10.31 -20.28
CA GLN A 50 2.09 9.82 -21.66
C GLN A 50 1.11 8.69 -22.03
N MET A 51 0.71 7.85 -21.07
CA MET A 51 -0.20 6.74 -21.33
C MET A 51 -1.62 7.21 -21.69
N GLY A 52 -2.05 8.35 -21.15
CA GLY A 52 -3.42 8.86 -21.34
C GLY A 52 -4.51 7.93 -20.76
N GLY A 53 -5.71 8.42 -20.60
CA GLY A 53 -6.85 7.60 -20.17
C GLY A 53 -6.89 7.34 -18.65
N ASP A 54 -7.65 6.31 -18.26
CA ASP A 54 -7.80 5.92 -16.86
C ASP A 54 -6.51 5.29 -16.33
N TYR A 55 -5.86 5.99 -15.42
CA TYR A 55 -4.63 5.55 -14.75
C TYR A 55 -4.87 4.91 -13.38
N ILE A 56 -6.13 4.78 -12.94
CA ILE A 56 -6.50 4.10 -11.71
C ILE A 56 -6.21 2.60 -11.86
N ASN A 57 -5.53 2.02 -10.92
CA ASN A 57 -5.29 0.58 -10.94
C ASN A 57 -6.59 -0.19 -10.72
N SER A 58 -6.84 -1.21 -11.52
CA SER A 58 -8.08 -2.00 -11.43
C SER A 58 -8.36 -2.57 -10.03
N TYR A 59 -7.31 -2.90 -9.29
CA TYR A 59 -7.46 -3.37 -7.91
C TYR A 59 -7.95 -2.28 -6.94
N ALA A 60 -7.72 -1.00 -7.27
CA ALA A 60 -8.08 0.11 -6.38
C ALA A 60 -9.59 0.29 -6.27
N TYR A 61 -10.35 -0.03 -7.31
CA TYR A 61 -11.81 0.12 -7.30
C TYR A 61 -12.49 -0.62 -6.15
N ARG A 62 -12.04 -1.85 -5.85
CA ARG A 62 -12.57 -2.60 -4.70
C ARG A 62 -12.25 -1.94 -3.36
N ILE A 63 -11.06 -1.36 -3.25
CA ILE A 63 -10.65 -0.64 -2.05
C ILE A 63 -11.40 0.70 -1.94
N GLN A 64 -11.62 1.41 -3.05
CA GLN A 64 -12.43 2.64 -3.11
C GLN A 64 -13.85 2.39 -2.61
N GLU A 65 -14.54 1.35 -3.13
CA GLU A 65 -15.89 0.98 -2.71
C GLU A 65 -15.97 0.85 -1.18
N GLU A 66 -15.02 0.13 -0.59
CA GLU A 66 -15.02 -0.10 0.85
C GLU A 66 -14.59 1.13 1.65
N LEU A 67 -13.63 1.91 1.16
CA LEU A 67 -13.19 3.15 1.79
C LEU A 67 -14.34 4.17 1.84
N LEU A 68 -15.08 4.31 0.74
CA LEU A 68 -16.22 5.26 0.66
C LEU A 68 -17.33 4.91 1.64
N THR A 69 -17.51 3.63 2.02
CA THR A 69 -18.49 3.27 3.06
C THR A 69 -18.15 3.82 4.45
N LEU A 70 -16.90 4.19 4.67
CA LEU A 70 -16.40 4.72 5.93
C LEU A 70 -16.43 6.26 6.00
N LEU A 71 -16.70 6.93 4.88
CA LEU A 71 -16.67 8.38 4.75
C LEU A 71 -18.10 8.96 4.75
N HIS A 72 -18.21 10.23 5.15
CA HIS A 72 -19.42 11.00 5.11
C HIS A 72 -19.25 12.24 4.22
N THR A 73 -20.29 12.69 3.56
CA THR A 73 -20.26 13.84 2.65
C THR A 73 -19.81 15.16 3.31
N ASN A 74 -19.98 15.28 4.61
CA ASN A 74 -19.57 16.47 5.36
C ASN A 74 -18.16 16.35 5.97
N ASP A 75 -17.45 15.23 5.76
CA ASP A 75 -16.12 15.03 6.32
C ASP A 75 -15.09 15.99 5.71
N ARG A 76 -14.20 16.47 6.56
CA ARG A 76 -12.90 17.04 6.19
C ARG A 76 -11.86 15.92 6.34
N VAL A 77 -11.23 15.55 5.24
CA VAL A 77 -10.40 14.35 5.14
C VAL A 77 -8.94 14.71 4.86
N VAL A 78 -8.00 13.97 5.46
CA VAL A 78 -6.59 13.98 5.07
C VAL A 78 -6.24 12.65 4.41
N GLU A 79 -5.64 12.71 3.24
CA GLU A 79 -5.00 11.58 2.56
C GLU A 79 -3.48 11.67 2.69
N ILE A 80 -2.87 10.62 3.24
CA ILE A 80 -1.41 10.49 3.39
C ILE A 80 -0.87 9.67 2.23
N GLY A 81 0.11 10.22 1.50
CA GLY A 81 0.78 9.54 0.41
C GLY A 81 -0.17 9.12 -0.72
N PRO A 82 -0.90 10.06 -1.35
CA PRO A 82 -1.88 9.77 -2.40
C PRO A 82 -1.27 9.10 -3.65
N GLY A 83 0.03 9.25 -3.87
CA GLY A 83 0.70 8.77 -5.07
C GLY A 83 0.05 9.33 -6.33
N TRP A 84 -0.30 8.48 -7.27
CA TRP A 84 -0.95 8.92 -8.53
C TRP A 84 -2.48 9.04 -8.44
N GLY A 85 -3.05 9.12 -7.24
CA GLY A 85 -4.46 9.44 -7.05
C GLY A 85 -5.43 8.26 -7.13
N ASN A 86 -4.97 7.05 -6.81
CA ASN A 86 -5.86 5.87 -6.78
C ASN A 86 -7.12 6.08 -5.94
N TYR A 87 -7.06 6.93 -4.92
CA TYR A 87 -8.19 7.18 -4.01
C TYR A 87 -8.60 8.64 -3.98
N THR A 88 -7.70 9.55 -4.33
CA THR A 88 -7.84 11.01 -4.20
C THR A 88 -9.12 11.53 -4.83
N PHE A 89 -9.34 11.21 -6.11
CA PHE A 89 -10.45 11.82 -6.87
C PHE A 89 -11.80 11.29 -6.41
N CYS A 90 -11.93 9.96 -6.24
CA CYS A 90 -13.20 9.40 -5.76
C CYS A 90 -13.53 9.84 -4.31
N VAL A 91 -12.53 10.05 -3.47
CA VAL A 91 -12.74 10.61 -2.12
C VAL A 91 -13.15 12.08 -2.22
N ALA A 92 -12.46 12.90 -3.02
CA ALA A 92 -12.79 14.32 -3.19
C ALA A 92 -14.23 14.55 -3.66
N GLU A 93 -14.73 13.72 -4.56
CA GLU A 93 -16.11 13.76 -5.05
C GLU A 93 -17.16 13.45 -3.98
N ASN A 94 -16.77 12.76 -2.90
CA ASN A 94 -17.68 12.23 -1.88
C ASN A 94 -17.56 12.87 -0.50
N VAL A 95 -16.67 13.87 -0.34
CA VAL A 95 -16.44 14.53 0.96
C VAL A 95 -16.49 16.05 0.84
N LYS A 96 -16.61 16.73 1.97
CA LYS A 96 -16.64 18.21 2.01
C LYS A 96 -15.31 18.83 1.57
N HIS A 97 -14.20 18.25 2.00
CA HIS A 97 -12.84 18.75 1.69
C HIS A 97 -11.82 17.64 1.85
N LEU A 98 -10.88 17.56 0.92
CA LEU A 98 -9.76 16.64 0.95
C LEU A 98 -8.43 17.41 1.01
N THR A 99 -7.57 17.07 1.96
CA THR A 99 -6.19 17.56 2.03
C THR A 99 -5.23 16.40 1.73
N CYS A 100 -4.49 16.49 0.64
CA CYS A 100 -3.49 15.50 0.24
C CYS A 100 -2.11 15.90 0.76
N VAL A 101 -1.42 14.97 1.39
CA VAL A 101 -0.07 15.17 1.93
C VAL A 101 0.88 14.20 1.25
N ASP A 102 1.86 14.70 0.51
CA ASP A 102 2.89 13.89 -0.12
C ASP A 102 4.25 14.59 -0.10
N SER A 103 5.32 13.82 0.10
CA SER A 103 6.69 14.35 0.10
C SER A 103 7.23 14.65 -1.29
N SER A 104 6.63 14.09 -2.34
CA SER A 104 7.03 14.29 -3.72
C SER A 104 6.33 15.48 -4.36
N GLN A 105 7.12 16.46 -4.81
CA GLN A 105 6.59 17.60 -5.55
C GLN A 105 5.98 17.17 -6.90
N SER A 106 6.55 16.14 -7.53
CA SER A 106 6.03 15.58 -8.79
C SER A 106 4.63 14.98 -8.60
N VAL A 107 4.38 14.32 -7.45
CA VAL A 107 3.05 13.81 -7.09
C VAL A 107 2.07 14.96 -6.90
N ILE A 108 2.44 15.97 -6.11
CA ILE A 108 1.59 17.14 -5.84
C ILE A 108 1.22 17.87 -7.14
N ASN A 109 2.19 18.12 -8.01
CA ASN A 109 1.94 18.78 -9.29
C ASN A 109 0.97 17.97 -10.16
N PHE A 110 1.20 16.64 -10.26
CA PHE A 110 0.33 15.77 -11.03
C PHE A 110 -1.11 15.79 -10.52
N LEU A 111 -1.30 15.64 -9.20
CA LEU A 111 -2.62 15.63 -8.60
C LEU A 111 -3.34 16.99 -8.71
N SER A 112 -2.59 18.09 -8.62
CA SER A 112 -3.12 19.44 -8.83
C SER A 112 -3.64 19.61 -10.26
N ASP A 113 -2.82 19.25 -11.26
CA ASP A 113 -3.19 19.30 -12.67
C ASP A 113 -4.46 18.46 -12.96
N GLU A 114 -4.51 17.24 -12.39
CA GLU A 114 -5.67 16.35 -12.57
C GLU A 114 -6.92 16.85 -11.83
N SER A 115 -6.75 17.40 -10.61
CA SER A 115 -7.88 17.99 -9.88
C SER A 115 -8.51 19.15 -10.65
N GLU A 116 -7.72 19.99 -11.30
CA GLU A 116 -8.23 21.07 -12.18
C GLU A 116 -8.99 20.50 -13.38
N LYS A 117 -8.46 19.47 -14.05
CA LYS A 117 -9.16 18.80 -15.17
C LYS A 117 -10.50 18.20 -14.76
N HIS A 118 -10.56 17.63 -13.56
CA HIS A 118 -11.78 17.06 -12.99
C HIS A 118 -12.70 18.11 -12.32
N GLN A 119 -12.32 19.39 -12.34
CA GLN A 119 -13.06 20.50 -11.72
C GLN A 119 -13.32 20.32 -10.22
N LEU A 120 -12.40 19.67 -9.52
CA LEU A 120 -12.46 19.44 -8.07
C LEU A 120 -11.92 20.67 -7.33
N ASN A 121 -12.84 21.48 -6.78
CA ASN A 121 -12.49 22.72 -6.08
C ASN A 121 -12.31 22.55 -4.55
N ASN A 122 -12.46 21.33 -4.05
CA ASN A 122 -12.42 20.99 -2.63
C ASN A 122 -11.19 20.19 -2.23
N VAL A 123 -10.13 20.22 -3.06
CA VAL A 123 -8.85 19.55 -2.76
C VAL A 123 -7.77 20.58 -2.44
N SER A 124 -6.97 20.31 -1.43
CA SER A 124 -5.77 21.08 -1.11
C SER A 124 -4.56 20.16 -0.98
N PHE A 125 -3.37 20.70 -1.20
CA PHE A 125 -2.14 19.93 -1.27
C PHE A 125 -1.10 20.47 -0.30
N ILE A 126 -0.39 19.56 0.39
CA ILE A 126 0.75 19.86 1.25
C ILE A 126 1.93 19.04 0.76
N ASN A 127 2.98 19.71 0.29
CA ASN A 127 4.22 19.05 -0.12
C ASN A 127 5.17 18.96 1.07
N ASP A 128 5.05 17.91 1.85
CA ASP A 128 5.95 17.58 2.96
C ASP A 128 5.74 16.13 3.37
N LYS A 129 6.65 15.59 4.18
CA LYS A 129 6.48 14.28 4.83
C LYS A 129 5.40 14.36 5.90
N TRP A 130 4.53 13.34 5.96
CA TRP A 130 3.52 13.24 7.00
C TRP A 130 4.10 13.44 8.41
N GLU A 131 5.27 12.87 8.68
CA GLU A 131 5.94 12.93 9.97
C GLU A 131 6.31 14.36 10.37
N HIS A 132 6.65 15.24 9.42
CA HIS A 132 7.17 16.59 9.67
C HIS A 132 6.07 17.65 9.83
N ILE A 133 4.96 17.51 9.12
CA ILE A 133 3.92 18.54 9.15
C ILE A 133 3.25 18.67 10.52
N SER A 134 2.84 19.87 10.86
CA SER A 134 1.98 20.12 12.01
C SER A 134 0.59 20.51 11.54
N MET A 135 -0.36 19.60 11.75
CA MET A 135 -1.77 19.88 11.43
C MET A 135 -2.34 20.78 12.51
N LYS A 136 -2.66 22.04 12.16
CA LYS A 136 -3.20 23.04 13.08
C LYS A 136 -4.70 22.81 13.38
N GLU A 137 -5.38 22.18 12.45
CA GLU A 137 -6.82 21.88 12.52
C GLU A 137 -7.04 20.40 12.74
N SER A 138 -8.17 20.04 13.33
CA SER A 138 -8.63 18.66 13.35
C SER A 138 -9.39 18.35 12.07
N TYR A 139 -9.26 17.11 11.60
CA TYR A 139 -9.98 16.56 10.47
C TYR A 139 -10.91 15.47 10.96
N ASP A 140 -12.00 15.24 10.23
CA ASP A 140 -12.93 14.17 10.60
C ASP A 140 -12.28 12.81 10.36
N VAL A 141 -11.62 12.66 9.22
CA VAL A 141 -10.95 11.42 8.84
C VAL A 141 -9.50 11.67 8.40
N VAL A 142 -8.61 10.77 8.81
CA VAL A 142 -7.23 10.69 8.29
C VAL A 142 -7.03 9.29 7.73
N PHE A 143 -6.65 9.19 6.46
CA PHE A 143 -6.37 7.89 5.85
C PHE A 143 -5.09 7.88 5.03
N GLY A 144 -4.55 6.68 4.78
CA GLY A 144 -3.49 6.43 3.82
C GLY A 144 -3.52 4.98 3.39
N VAL A 145 -3.26 4.72 2.11
CA VAL A 145 -3.25 3.37 1.54
C VAL A 145 -1.93 3.12 0.83
N ASN A 146 -1.23 2.05 1.21
CA ASN A 146 0.07 1.65 0.65
C ASN A 146 1.19 2.72 0.71
N CYS A 147 1.13 3.68 1.62
CA CYS A 147 2.06 4.80 1.72
C CYS A 147 3.13 4.65 2.83
N TYR A 148 3.09 3.58 3.61
CA TYR A 148 3.89 3.44 4.84
C TYR A 148 5.29 2.86 4.62
N TYR A 149 5.68 2.55 3.39
CA TYR A 149 6.93 1.84 3.09
C TYR A 149 8.21 2.60 3.49
N ARG A 150 8.18 3.93 3.54
CA ARG A 150 9.29 4.80 3.98
C ARG A 150 9.19 5.25 5.43
N ILE A 151 8.09 5.00 6.11
CA ILE A 151 7.86 5.46 7.48
C ILE A 151 8.51 4.49 8.45
N SER A 152 9.71 4.83 8.94
CA SER A 152 10.42 4.02 9.93
C SER A 152 9.85 4.18 11.33
N ASN A 153 9.42 5.39 11.69
CA ASN A 153 8.79 5.68 12.96
C ASN A 153 7.26 5.52 12.86
N ILE A 154 6.85 4.30 12.55
CA ILE A 154 5.44 3.96 12.31
C ILE A 154 4.56 4.23 13.54
N GLU A 155 5.09 4.05 14.75
CA GLU A 155 4.41 4.34 16.01
C GLU A 155 3.94 5.79 16.07
N GLU A 156 4.86 6.74 15.87
CA GLU A 156 4.55 8.17 15.91
C GLU A 156 3.59 8.56 14.78
N SER A 157 3.74 7.97 13.62
CA SER A 157 2.85 8.21 12.48
C SER A 157 1.41 7.80 12.79
N LEU A 158 1.20 6.61 13.36
CA LEU A 158 -0.13 6.13 13.75
C LEU A 158 -0.73 6.93 14.90
N LEU A 159 0.09 7.30 15.91
CA LEU A 159 -0.36 8.16 17.01
C LEU A 159 -0.72 9.57 16.51
N LYS A 160 0.00 10.10 15.51
CA LYS A 160 -0.36 11.37 14.86
C LYS A 160 -1.67 11.26 14.10
N MET A 161 -1.92 10.17 13.36
CA MET A 161 -3.22 9.92 12.73
C MET A 161 -4.33 9.91 13.78
N ASN A 162 -4.12 9.21 14.90
CA ASN A 162 -5.06 9.16 16.02
C ASN A 162 -5.32 10.55 16.63
N LYS A 163 -4.31 11.42 16.69
CA LYS A 163 -4.42 12.78 17.24
C LYS A 163 -5.16 13.73 16.31
N VAL A 164 -4.89 13.64 15.00
CA VAL A 164 -5.41 14.58 13.98
C VAL A 164 -6.85 14.24 13.62
N ALA A 165 -7.20 12.96 13.55
CA ALA A 165 -8.55 12.53 13.27
C ALA A 165 -9.49 12.81 14.47
N SER A 166 -10.69 13.30 14.20
CA SER A 166 -11.73 13.50 15.21
C SER A 166 -12.75 12.36 15.23
N ARG A 167 -12.97 11.69 14.08
CA ARG A 167 -13.97 10.65 13.90
C ARG A 167 -13.38 9.29 13.56
N LEU A 168 -12.46 9.23 12.58
CA LEU A 168 -11.94 7.98 12.10
C LEU A 168 -10.50 8.11 11.58
N ALA A 169 -9.64 7.17 11.94
CA ALA A 169 -8.35 6.99 11.28
C ALA A 169 -8.34 5.64 10.55
N ILE A 170 -7.77 5.62 9.34
CA ILE A 170 -7.80 4.46 8.44
C ILE A 170 -6.41 4.23 7.87
N VAL A 171 -5.89 3.01 7.98
CA VAL A 171 -4.72 2.56 7.25
C VAL A 171 -5.08 1.44 6.30
N GLY A 172 -4.72 1.58 5.04
CA GLY A 172 -4.92 0.56 4.01
C GLY A 172 -3.61 -0.05 3.58
N MET A 173 -3.61 -1.37 3.35
CA MET A 173 -2.44 -2.07 2.83
C MET A 173 -2.86 -3.22 1.93
N THR A 174 -2.30 -3.30 0.72
CA THR A 174 -2.43 -4.51 -0.10
C THR A 174 -1.57 -5.61 0.51
N SER A 175 -2.10 -6.84 0.54
CA SER A 175 -1.59 -7.93 1.34
C SER A 175 -1.56 -9.24 0.55
N GLY A 176 -1.04 -10.31 1.22
CA GLY A 176 -1.07 -11.67 0.69
C GLY A 176 -2.45 -12.17 0.25
N PRO A 177 -2.58 -13.43 -0.09
CA PRO A 177 -1.51 -14.43 -0.14
C PRO A 177 -0.52 -14.20 -1.27
N GLU A 178 0.63 -14.85 -1.17
CA GLU A 178 1.55 -14.95 -2.30
C GLU A 178 0.94 -15.83 -3.39
N LYS A 179 1.44 -15.69 -4.64
CA LYS A 179 1.04 -16.60 -5.72
C LYS A 179 1.30 -18.04 -5.29
N PRO A 180 0.33 -18.96 -5.47
CA PRO A 180 0.39 -20.32 -4.91
C PRO A 180 1.66 -21.08 -5.22
N HIS A 181 2.15 -21.03 -6.46
CA HIS A 181 3.37 -21.74 -6.86
C HIS A 181 4.62 -21.40 -6.02
N TYR A 182 4.73 -20.14 -5.49
CA TYR A 182 5.82 -19.79 -4.58
C TYR A 182 5.68 -20.49 -3.22
N VAL A 183 4.44 -20.68 -2.77
CA VAL A 183 4.15 -21.42 -1.54
C VAL A 183 4.47 -22.89 -1.72
N ASP A 184 4.12 -23.46 -2.88
CA ASP A 184 4.40 -24.86 -3.21
C ASP A 184 5.91 -25.11 -3.33
N LEU A 185 6.64 -24.26 -4.07
CA LEU A 185 8.10 -24.32 -4.15
C LEU A 185 8.78 -24.24 -2.78
N HIS A 186 8.26 -23.38 -1.90
CA HIS A 186 8.81 -23.28 -0.53
C HIS A 186 8.53 -24.54 0.30
N ARG A 187 7.29 -25.04 0.28
CA ARG A 187 6.86 -26.16 1.14
C ARG A 187 7.37 -27.51 0.66
N GLU A 188 7.31 -27.75 -0.66
CA GLU A 188 7.58 -29.05 -1.24
C GLU A 188 9.03 -29.23 -1.66
N GLN A 189 9.69 -28.13 -2.14
CA GLN A 189 11.05 -28.16 -2.63
C GLN A 189 12.05 -27.47 -1.70
N GLY A 190 11.57 -26.85 -0.61
CA GLY A 190 12.44 -26.16 0.35
C GLY A 190 13.08 -24.89 -0.17
N TYR A 191 12.55 -24.31 -1.26
CA TYR A 191 13.10 -23.09 -1.85
C TYR A 191 12.96 -21.89 -0.92
N SER A 192 14.01 -21.08 -0.88
CA SER A 192 13.95 -19.76 -0.25
C SER A 192 13.23 -18.78 -1.18
N ILE A 193 12.15 -18.19 -0.72
CA ILE A 193 11.28 -17.29 -1.49
C ILE A 193 11.26 -15.91 -0.82
N LYS A 194 11.21 -14.85 -1.63
CA LYS A 194 10.98 -13.47 -1.17
C LYS A 194 9.52 -13.27 -0.76
N PHE A 195 9.13 -13.81 0.37
CA PHE A 195 7.83 -13.52 0.95
C PHE A 195 7.76 -12.07 1.44
N ARG A 196 6.55 -11.55 1.63
CA ARG A 196 6.36 -10.20 2.18
C ARG A 196 6.95 -10.09 3.57
N ARG A 197 7.77 -9.09 3.80
CA ARG A 197 8.37 -8.82 5.11
C ARG A 197 7.49 -7.92 5.97
N ARG A 198 6.70 -7.03 5.34
CA ARG A 198 5.72 -6.16 6.00
C ARG A 198 4.35 -6.39 5.41
N ASP A 199 3.37 -6.49 6.26
CA ASP A 199 1.98 -6.73 5.88
C ASP A 199 1.05 -6.03 6.87
N TYR A 200 -0.26 -5.98 6.56
CA TYR A 200 -1.30 -5.37 7.40
C TYR A 200 -1.28 -5.88 8.84
N ILE A 201 -0.92 -7.14 9.05
CA ILE A 201 -0.86 -7.75 10.38
C ILE A 201 0.15 -7.04 11.30
N HIS A 202 1.23 -6.48 10.74
CA HIS A 202 2.17 -5.68 11.52
C HIS A 202 1.51 -4.39 12.02
N LEU A 203 0.79 -3.68 11.15
CA LEU A 203 0.06 -2.44 11.51
C LEU A 203 -1.02 -2.72 12.54
N GLN A 204 -1.78 -3.82 12.37
CA GLN A 204 -2.80 -4.25 13.33
C GLN A 204 -2.20 -4.54 14.73
N ASN A 205 -1.08 -5.25 14.78
CA ASN A 205 -0.43 -5.57 16.04
C ASN A 205 0.26 -4.34 16.67
N ILE A 206 0.82 -3.43 15.87
CA ILE A 206 1.37 -2.16 16.37
C ILE A 206 0.25 -1.34 17.02
N LEU A 207 -0.90 -1.18 16.37
CA LEU A 207 -2.04 -0.48 16.94
C LEU A 207 -2.48 -1.13 18.27
N TYR A 208 -2.53 -2.47 18.31
CA TYR A 208 -2.84 -3.19 19.53
C TYR A 208 -1.80 -2.96 20.65
N GLN A 209 -0.50 -2.97 20.33
CA GLN A 209 0.57 -2.63 21.27
C GLN A 209 0.48 -1.19 21.78
N LEU A 210 -0.05 -0.28 20.96
CA LEU A 210 -0.33 1.12 21.34
C LEU A 210 -1.62 1.29 22.16
N GLY A 211 -2.37 0.20 22.41
CA GLY A 211 -3.65 0.24 23.13
C GLY A 211 -4.82 0.69 22.26
N ILE A 212 -4.65 0.71 20.93
CA ILE A 212 -5.68 1.09 19.97
C ILE A 212 -6.37 -0.18 19.45
N MET A 213 -7.65 -0.32 19.76
CA MET A 213 -8.49 -1.42 19.27
C MET A 213 -9.05 -1.04 17.89
N ALA A 214 -8.43 -1.56 16.84
CA ALA A 214 -8.82 -1.27 15.47
C ALA A 214 -9.64 -2.42 14.88
N ASN A 215 -10.61 -2.06 14.03
CA ASN A 215 -11.27 -3.01 13.15
C ASN A 215 -10.36 -3.34 11.97
N CYS A 216 -10.48 -4.54 11.43
CA CYS A 216 -9.78 -4.93 10.22
C CYS A 216 -10.78 -5.56 9.24
N LYS A 217 -10.91 -4.96 8.06
CA LYS A 217 -11.71 -5.52 6.97
C LYS A 217 -10.78 -6.01 5.88
N ILE A 218 -10.88 -7.28 5.56
CA ILE A 218 -10.16 -7.90 4.44
C ILE A 218 -11.02 -7.78 3.19
N ILE A 219 -10.41 -7.35 2.09
CA ILE A 219 -11.02 -7.17 0.78
C ILE A 219 -10.32 -8.13 -0.17
N GLU A 220 -11.08 -9.07 -0.73
CA GLU A 220 -10.58 -9.99 -1.76
C GLU A 220 -10.52 -9.28 -3.11
N ILE A 221 -9.38 -9.40 -3.78
CA ILE A 221 -9.10 -8.76 -5.07
C ILE A 221 -8.68 -9.84 -6.07
N PRO A 222 -9.62 -10.40 -6.84
CA PRO A 222 -9.28 -11.28 -7.95
C PRO A 222 -8.43 -10.54 -8.98
N SER A 223 -7.40 -11.20 -9.48
CA SER A 223 -6.48 -10.66 -10.47
C SER A 223 -6.04 -11.74 -11.44
N VAL A 224 -5.62 -11.30 -12.63
CA VAL A 224 -5.06 -12.19 -13.66
C VAL A 224 -3.78 -11.54 -14.18
N SER A 225 -2.67 -12.27 -14.11
CA SER A 225 -1.45 -11.89 -14.84
C SER A 225 -1.47 -12.55 -16.21
N THR A 226 -1.27 -11.76 -17.27
CA THR A 226 -1.25 -12.25 -18.65
C THR A 226 0.15 -12.17 -19.23
N TYR A 227 0.59 -13.21 -19.90
CA TYR A 227 1.91 -13.33 -20.48
C TYR A 227 1.81 -13.66 -21.96
N PRO A 228 2.55 -12.92 -22.83
CA PRO A 228 2.52 -13.12 -24.27
C PRO A 228 3.21 -14.42 -24.72
N SER A 229 4.04 -15.04 -23.89
CA SER A 229 4.75 -16.28 -24.16
C SER A 229 5.04 -17.08 -22.90
N TYR A 230 5.27 -18.38 -23.05
CA TYR A 230 5.69 -19.25 -21.96
C TYR A 230 7.01 -18.80 -21.33
N GLU A 231 7.93 -18.31 -22.15
CA GLU A 231 9.21 -17.79 -21.66
C GLU A 231 9.02 -16.56 -20.74
N SER A 232 8.13 -15.63 -21.11
CA SER A 232 7.80 -14.47 -20.26
C SER A 232 7.09 -14.88 -18.99
N LEU A 233 6.22 -15.88 -19.03
CA LEU A 233 5.59 -16.48 -17.86
C LEU A 233 6.64 -16.99 -16.87
N ILE A 234 7.57 -17.84 -17.32
CA ILE A 234 8.61 -18.40 -16.46
C ILE A 234 9.50 -17.29 -15.90
N ARG A 235 10.05 -16.41 -16.77
CA ARG A 235 10.93 -15.31 -16.35
C ARG A 235 10.33 -14.45 -15.21
N ASP A 236 9.06 -14.12 -15.31
CA ASP A 236 8.44 -13.23 -14.33
C ASP A 236 8.09 -13.97 -13.03
N ASN A 237 7.82 -15.28 -13.11
CA ASN A 237 7.44 -16.09 -11.96
C ASN A 237 8.61 -16.82 -11.25
N VAL A 238 9.85 -16.54 -11.62
CA VAL A 238 11.05 -16.92 -10.86
C VAL A 238 11.64 -15.74 -10.06
N SER A 239 11.14 -14.53 -10.26
CA SER A 239 11.73 -13.28 -9.74
C SER A 239 11.78 -13.21 -8.21
N LYS A 240 10.98 -14.00 -7.51
CA LYS A 240 10.98 -14.09 -6.04
C LYS A 240 11.78 -15.27 -5.49
N ILE A 241 12.35 -16.11 -6.32
CA ILE A 241 13.18 -17.24 -5.88
C ILE A 241 14.56 -16.73 -5.49
N LEU A 242 14.98 -16.99 -4.25
CA LEU A 242 16.30 -16.65 -3.71
C LEU A 242 17.30 -17.81 -3.85
N THR A 243 16.82 -19.05 -3.94
CA THR A 243 17.65 -20.23 -4.17
C THR A 243 18.37 -20.09 -5.50
N LYS A 244 19.72 -20.09 -5.49
CA LYS A 244 20.53 -19.83 -6.69
C LYS A 244 20.42 -20.94 -7.73
N ASP A 245 20.44 -22.20 -7.27
CA ASP A 245 20.46 -23.39 -8.11
C ASP A 245 19.06 -24.04 -8.13
N TYR A 246 18.03 -23.26 -8.49
CA TYR A 246 16.67 -23.79 -8.62
C TYR A 246 16.52 -24.58 -9.93
N SER A 247 15.70 -25.63 -9.88
CA SER A 247 15.36 -26.42 -11.06
C SER A 247 14.25 -25.74 -11.87
N LYS A 248 14.52 -25.48 -13.16
CA LYS A 248 13.49 -24.96 -14.07
C LYS A 248 12.29 -25.91 -14.15
N GLN A 249 12.54 -27.22 -14.17
CA GLN A 249 11.49 -28.24 -14.23
C GLN A 249 10.57 -28.18 -13.01
N GLU A 250 11.12 -28.00 -11.80
CA GLU A 250 10.32 -27.89 -10.56
C GLU A 250 9.46 -26.63 -10.57
N VAL A 251 10.00 -25.49 -11.07
CA VAL A 251 9.23 -24.27 -11.25
C VAL A 251 8.07 -24.45 -12.23
N GLU A 252 8.34 -25.10 -13.37
CA GLU A 252 7.30 -25.42 -14.38
C GLU A 252 6.22 -26.34 -13.80
N GLN A 253 6.60 -27.34 -13.03
CA GLN A 253 5.66 -28.24 -12.34
C GLN A 253 4.80 -27.50 -11.31
N ALA A 254 5.41 -26.60 -10.51
CA ALA A 254 4.70 -25.82 -9.52
C ALA A 254 3.74 -24.78 -10.16
N LEU A 255 4.09 -24.24 -11.33
CA LEU A 255 3.24 -23.30 -12.06
C LEU A 255 2.07 -23.97 -12.79
N SER A 256 2.29 -25.17 -13.33
CA SER A 256 1.34 -25.87 -14.22
C SER A 256 -0.11 -25.92 -13.73
N PRO A 257 -0.40 -26.18 -12.42
CA PRO A 257 -1.78 -26.26 -11.94
C PRO A 257 -2.54 -24.93 -12.00
N TYR A 258 -1.83 -23.80 -12.08
CA TYR A 258 -2.38 -22.46 -11.95
C TYR A 258 -2.43 -21.69 -13.27
N ILE A 259 -1.91 -22.24 -14.34
CA ILE A 259 -1.79 -21.55 -15.63
C ILE A 259 -2.87 -22.02 -16.60
N ILE A 260 -3.48 -21.07 -17.28
CA ILE A 260 -4.45 -21.30 -18.35
C ILE A 260 -3.81 -20.80 -19.65
N GLU A 261 -3.70 -21.69 -20.64
CA GLU A 261 -3.33 -21.31 -22.01
C GLU A 261 -4.58 -20.97 -22.80
N LYS A 262 -4.60 -19.77 -23.39
CA LYS A 262 -5.73 -19.28 -24.17
C LYS A 262 -5.23 -18.39 -25.30
N ASP A 263 -5.64 -18.70 -26.53
CA ASP A 263 -5.32 -17.90 -27.74
C ASP A 263 -3.83 -17.61 -27.90
N GLY A 264 -2.96 -18.58 -27.58
CA GLY A 264 -1.49 -18.44 -27.66
C GLY A 264 -0.88 -17.53 -26.57
N ARG A 265 -1.63 -17.20 -25.56
CA ARG A 265 -1.20 -16.46 -24.36
C ARG A 265 -1.35 -17.32 -23.12
N TYR A 266 -0.69 -16.93 -22.06
CA TYR A 266 -0.77 -17.60 -20.75
C TYR A 266 -1.37 -16.67 -19.72
N GLU A 267 -2.37 -17.16 -19.01
CA GLU A 267 -3.04 -16.44 -17.92
C GLU A 267 -2.72 -17.12 -16.60
N TYR A 268 -2.43 -16.33 -15.59
CA TYR A 268 -2.29 -16.79 -14.23
C TYR A 268 -3.33 -16.07 -13.35
N PRO A 269 -4.51 -16.67 -13.16
CA PRO A 269 -5.48 -16.15 -12.20
C PRO A 269 -4.99 -16.36 -10.77
N TYR A 270 -5.13 -15.34 -9.94
CA TYR A 270 -4.83 -15.39 -8.51
C TYR A 270 -5.67 -14.37 -7.76
N THR A 271 -5.80 -14.56 -6.46
CA THR A 271 -6.43 -13.57 -5.58
C THR A 271 -5.40 -13.03 -4.63
N PHE A 272 -5.33 -11.72 -4.51
CA PHE A 272 -4.64 -11.08 -3.40
C PHE A 272 -5.65 -10.31 -2.55
N HIS A 273 -5.21 -9.76 -1.43
CA HIS A 273 -6.09 -9.07 -0.51
C HIS A 273 -5.63 -7.63 -0.31
N ALA A 274 -6.56 -6.77 0.10
CA ALA A 274 -6.25 -5.54 0.80
C ALA A 274 -6.86 -5.63 2.19
N ALA A 275 -6.24 -4.97 3.15
CA ALA A 275 -6.78 -4.78 4.47
C ALA A 275 -7.03 -3.28 4.69
N LEU A 276 -8.23 -2.91 5.10
CA LEU A 276 -8.53 -1.62 5.70
C LEU A 276 -8.62 -1.80 7.21
N ILE A 277 -7.70 -1.18 7.92
CA ILE A 277 -7.64 -1.16 9.38
C ILE A 277 -8.10 0.21 9.82
N TYR A 278 -9.14 0.28 10.62
CA TYR A 278 -9.72 1.56 11.01
C TYR A 278 -10.17 1.60 12.46
N TRP A 279 -10.05 2.77 13.08
CA TRP A 279 -10.38 2.96 14.48
C TRP A 279 -10.94 4.37 14.77
N LYS A 280 -11.76 4.44 15.80
CA LYS A 280 -12.16 5.73 16.38
C LYS A 280 -11.00 6.29 17.20
N PRO A 281 -10.61 7.56 16.99
CA PRO A 281 -9.52 8.15 17.74
C PRO A 281 -9.74 8.09 19.24
N ILE A 282 -8.69 7.69 19.95
CA ILE A 282 -8.69 7.63 21.41
C ILE A 282 -8.09 8.93 21.93
N LYS A 283 -8.81 9.60 22.84
CA LYS A 283 -8.28 10.77 23.56
C LYS A 283 -7.44 10.26 24.73
N PHE A 284 -6.21 10.67 24.82
CA PHE A 284 -5.27 10.33 25.88
C PHE A 284 -5.11 11.48 26.85
#